data_7539868d361ccbe3db67d3bafeafa547
#
_entry.id   7539868d361ccbe3db67d3bafeafa547
#
_cell.length_a   1.000
_cell.length_b   1.000
_cell.length_c   1.000
_cell.angle_alpha   90.00
_cell.angle_beta   90.00
_cell.angle_gamma   90.00
#
_symmetry.space_group_name_H-M   'P 1'
#
loop_
_entity.id
_entity.type
_entity.pdbx_description
1 polymer ?
#
loop_
_entity_poly.entity_id
_entity_poly.type
_entity_poly.pdbx_seq_one_letter_code
_entity_poly.pdbx_strand_id
1 'polypeptide(L)'
;MSTASKKLLTAIALTLIIGLGAFLRLYELGADSIGNTYYAVTVKSMLTSPSNFFFGSFEPGGSVTVDKPPLGFWVQSISAALLGVNGFSLALPNAAAGIGSIGLVYYLVKEQFSRGAGLVAALTLAVIPVPISTERNNTIDGLLVFVLLLATWAVWKSVTSGKFRYLLLGAFIVGLGFNIKMLQAYMIIPALYALYFFGAKQGWLTRIWHLGAATLILVAVSLSWAALE
;
A
#
# COMPACT_ATOMS: atom_id res chain seq x y z
N MET A 1 -6.91 34.52 14.68
CA MET A 1 -5.73 33.68 14.38
C MET A 1 -5.31 33.86 12.93
N SER A 2 -4.06 34.18 12.65
CA SER A 2 -3.57 34.39 11.29
C SER A 2 -3.59 33.07 10.50
N THR A 3 -3.59 33.18 9.16
CA THR A 3 -3.53 32.00 8.25
C THR A 3 -2.24 31.19 8.49
N ALA A 4 -1.14 31.86 8.82
CA ALA A 4 0.13 31.23 9.16
C ALA A 4 0.03 30.41 10.46
N SER A 5 -0.57 30.96 11.50
CA SER A 5 -0.79 30.25 12.77
C SER A 5 -1.64 28.99 12.59
N LYS A 6 -2.70 29.07 11.76
CA LYS A 6 -3.56 27.89 11.47
C LYS A 6 -2.78 26.80 10.71
N LYS A 7 -1.88 27.17 9.77
CA LYS A 7 -1.03 26.21 9.07
C LYS A 7 -0.06 25.53 10.01
N LEU A 8 0.59 26.29 10.88
CA LEU A 8 1.56 25.78 11.86
C LEU A 8 0.89 24.79 12.84
N LEU A 9 -0.26 25.15 13.40
CA LEU A 9 -1.00 24.25 14.30
C LEU A 9 -1.44 22.95 13.60
N THR A 10 -1.87 23.02 12.33
CA THR A 10 -2.21 21.82 11.57
C THR A 10 -0.99 20.94 11.36
N ALA A 11 0.18 21.53 11.05
CA ALA A 11 1.42 20.77 10.88
C ALA A 11 1.84 20.07 12.18
N ILE A 12 1.81 20.81 13.31
CA ILE A 12 2.11 20.25 14.64
C ILE A 12 1.15 19.10 14.97
N ALA A 13 -0.15 19.29 14.80
CA ALA A 13 -1.15 18.25 15.06
C ALA A 13 -0.91 17.01 14.18
N LEU A 14 -0.64 17.18 12.90
CA LEU A 14 -0.33 16.06 12.00
C LEU A 14 0.96 15.33 12.41
N THR A 15 2.02 16.05 12.78
CA THR A 15 3.27 15.46 13.26
C THR A 15 3.02 14.64 14.53
N LEU A 16 2.23 15.13 15.47
CA LEU A 16 1.88 14.41 16.69
C LEU A 16 1.06 13.14 16.38
N ILE A 17 0.10 13.23 15.45
CA ILE A 17 -0.71 12.06 15.02
C ILE A 17 0.17 11.01 14.34
N ILE A 18 1.06 11.42 13.42
CA ILE A 18 1.99 10.49 12.77
C ILE A 18 2.97 9.90 13.80
N GLY A 19 3.47 10.71 14.72
CA GLY A 19 4.32 10.27 15.83
C GLY A 19 3.64 9.23 16.73
N LEU A 20 2.38 9.47 17.10
CA LEU A 20 1.58 8.49 17.84
C LEU A 20 1.38 7.21 17.03
N GLY A 21 1.01 7.32 15.74
CA GLY A 21 0.84 6.17 14.86
C GLY A 21 2.13 5.37 14.66
N ALA A 22 3.27 6.05 14.58
CA ALA A 22 4.58 5.43 14.52
C ALA A 22 4.93 4.73 15.83
N PHE A 23 4.70 5.37 16.98
CA PHE A 23 4.92 4.76 18.28
C PHE A 23 4.12 3.48 18.45
N LEU A 24 2.81 3.50 18.15
CA LEU A 24 1.94 2.33 18.30
C LEU A 24 2.33 1.16 17.38
N ARG A 25 3.01 1.43 16.25
CA ARG A 25 3.44 0.41 15.29
C ARG A 25 4.86 -0.08 15.51
N LEU A 26 5.75 0.79 16.01
CA LEU A 26 7.18 0.48 16.10
C LEU A 26 7.65 0.13 17.52
N TYR A 27 6.92 0.54 18.57
CA TYR A 27 7.28 0.22 19.96
C TYR A 27 7.31 -1.29 20.15
N GLU A 28 8.46 -1.83 20.50
CA GLU A 28 8.71 -3.28 20.66
C GLU A 28 8.24 -4.12 19.46
N LEU A 29 8.42 -3.60 18.23
CA LEU A 29 8.04 -4.29 17.01
C LEU A 29 8.82 -5.61 16.87
N GLY A 30 8.10 -6.74 16.83
CA GLY A 30 8.69 -8.06 16.66
C GLY A 30 9.44 -8.60 17.89
N ALA A 31 9.31 -7.96 19.06
CA ALA A 31 9.97 -8.40 20.30
C ALA A 31 9.43 -9.78 20.78
N ASP A 32 8.11 -9.99 20.67
CA ASP A 32 7.44 -11.16 21.21
C ASP A 32 7.36 -12.34 20.24
N SER A 33 7.46 -12.11 18.93
CA SER A 33 7.34 -13.18 17.94
C SER A 33 7.89 -12.80 16.56
N ILE A 34 8.17 -13.84 15.74
CA ILE A 34 8.49 -13.68 14.32
C ILE A 34 7.24 -13.39 13.47
N GLY A 35 6.06 -13.36 14.07
CA GLY A 35 4.78 -13.16 13.39
C GLY A 35 4.27 -14.44 12.71
N ASN A 36 3.75 -14.32 11.49
CA ASN A 36 3.31 -15.44 10.68
C ASN A 36 4.51 -16.30 10.26
N THR A 37 4.63 -17.49 10.84
CA THR A 37 5.75 -18.41 10.61
C THR A 37 5.82 -18.91 9.17
N TYR A 38 4.68 -19.09 8.50
CA TYR A 38 4.62 -19.48 7.10
C TYR A 38 5.32 -18.44 6.20
N TYR A 39 5.03 -17.15 6.41
CA TYR A 39 5.68 -16.07 5.66
C TYR A 39 7.14 -15.86 6.07
N ALA A 40 7.48 -16.06 7.32
CA ALA A 40 8.86 -15.96 7.79
C ALA A 40 9.75 -17.07 7.18
N VAL A 41 9.26 -18.29 7.05
CA VAL A 41 9.96 -19.38 6.36
C VAL A 41 10.11 -19.08 4.89
N THR A 42 9.07 -18.54 4.24
CA THR A 42 9.14 -18.09 2.83
C THR A 42 10.26 -17.06 2.63
N VAL A 43 10.29 -15.99 3.44
CA VAL A 43 11.34 -14.97 3.33
C VAL A 43 12.74 -15.57 3.55
N LYS A 44 12.88 -16.47 4.51
CA LYS A 44 14.14 -17.16 4.76
C LYS A 44 14.57 -17.99 3.56
N SER A 45 13.65 -18.70 2.92
CA SER A 45 13.90 -19.48 1.68
C SER A 45 14.27 -18.55 0.53
N MET A 46 13.54 -17.45 0.33
CA MET A 46 13.80 -16.45 -0.72
C MET A 46 15.22 -15.87 -0.65
N LEU A 47 15.82 -15.82 0.53
CA LEU A 47 17.20 -15.32 0.71
C LEU A 47 18.28 -16.35 0.38
N THR A 48 17.94 -17.59 0.03
CA THR A 48 18.93 -18.63 -0.29
C THR A 48 19.43 -18.55 -1.73
N SER A 49 18.62 -18.06 -2.68
CA SER A 49 19.03 -17.91 -4.08
C SER A 49 18.21 -16.83 -4.81
N PRO A 50 18.75 -16.23 -5.90
CA PRO A 50 18.00 -15.29 -6.74
C PRO A 50 16.72 -15.90 -7.34
N SER A 51 16.74 -17.19 -7.69
CA SER A 51 15.56 -17.91 -8.20
C SER A 51 14.48 -17.98 -7.12
N ASN A 52 14.83 -18.41 -5.91
CA ASN A 52 13.88 -18.47 -4.80
C ASN A 52 13.30 -17.09 -4.46
N PHE A 53 14.13 -16.04 -4.53
CA PHE A 53 13.68 -14.66 -4.35
C PHE A 53 12.65 -14.25 -5.41
N PHE A 54 12.94 -14.49 -6.68
CA PHE A 54 12.08 -14.06 -7.78
C PHE A 54 10.74 -14.81 -7.79
N PHE A 55 10.76 -16.14 -7.61
CA PHE A 55 9.56 -16.98 -7.64
C PHE A 55 8.84 -17.09 -6.31
N GLY A 56 9.33 -16.46 -5.23
CA GLY A 56 8.68 -16.52 -3.93
C GLY A 56 8.65 -17.93 -3.34
N SER A 57 9.74 -18.68 -3.49
CA SER A 57 9.81 -20.08 -3.10
C SER A 57 9.66 -20.26 -1.59
N PHE A 58 8.71 -21.11 -1.20
CA PHE A 58 8.41 -21.39 0.20
C PHE A 58 9.52 -22.19 0.89
N GLU A 59 10.22 -23.02 0.14
CA GLU A 59 11.27 -23.90 0.66
C GLU A 59 12.57 -23.77 -0.17
N PRO A 60 13.76 -24.07 0.41
CA PRO A 60 15.04 -23.84 -0.25
C PRO A 60 15.25 -24.62 -1.55
N GLY A 61 14.57 -25.76 -1.74
CA GLY A 61 14.64 -26.57 -2.96
C GLY A 61 13.94 -25.92 -4.15
N GLY A 62 13.08 -24.92 -3.93
CA GLY A 62 12.44 -24.14 -4.98
C GLY A 62 11.30 -24.85 -5.72
N SER A 63 10.79 -25.97 -5.19
CA SER A 63 9.75 -26.75 -5.86
C SER A 63 8.32 -26.28 -5.53
N VAL A 64 8.14 -25.46 -4.49
CA VAL A 64 6.85 -24.92 -4.07
C VAL A 64 6.96 -23.43 -3.83
N THR A 65 6.03 -22.66 -4.40
CA THR A 65 5.91 -21.22 -4.18
C THR A 65 4.95 -20.90 -3.03
N VAL A 66 5.07 -19.71 -2.45
CA VAL A 66 4.12 -19.22 -1.48
C VAL A 66 2.73 -19.01 -2.11
N ASP A 67 1.68 -19.04 -1.31
CA ASP A 67 0.27 -18.94 -1.74
C ASP A 67 -0.13 -17.54 -2.30
N LYS A 68 0.81 -16.65 -2.52
CA LYS A 68 0.60 -15.28 -3.00
C LYS A 68 1.72 -14.82 -3.93
N PRO A 69 1.45 -13.85 -4.81
CA PRO A 69 2.50 -13.23 -5.63
C PRO A 69 3.58 -12.60 -4.76
N PRO A 70 4.83 -12.53 -5.26
CA PRO A 70 6.00 -12.30 -4.42
C PRO A 70 6.26 -10.84 -4.05
N LEU A 71 5.60 -9.85 -4.65
CA LEU A 71 5.98 -8.43 -4.49
C LEU A 71 6.00 -7.99 -3.01
N GLY A 72 5.02 -8.43 -2.21
CA GLY A 72 5.01 -8.14 -0.78
C GLY A 72 6.20 -8.79 -0.04
N PHE A 73 6.54 -10.01 -0.43
CA PHE A 73 7.66 -10.75 0.15
C PHE A 73 9.02 -10.24 -0.35
N TRP A 74 9.11 -9.70 -1.58
CA TRP A 74 10.34 -9.03 -2.02
C TRP A 74 10.69 -7.86 -1.10
N VAL A 75 9.69 -7.05 -0.71
CA VAL A 75 9.93 -5.94 0.21
C VAL A 75 10.36 -6.44 1.60
N GLN A 76 9.73 -7.50 2.11
CA GLN A 76 10.13 -8.13 3.38
C GLN A 76 11.53 -8.77 3.29
N SER A 77 11.83 -9.45 2.19
CA SER A 77 13.14 -10.08 1.96
C SER A 77 14.27 -9.05 1.88
N ILE A 78 14.04 -7.90 1.24
CA ILE A 78 15.02 -6.79 1.24
C ILE A 78 15.27 -6.28 2.65
N SER A 79 14.22 -6.07 3.45
CA SER A 79 14.35 -5.67 4.85
C SER A 79 15.13 -6.72 5.67
N ALA A 80 14.80 -8.00 5.49
CA ALA A 80 15.46 -9.12 6.17
C ALA A 80 16.92 -9.32 5.73
N ALA A 81 17.24 -9.07 4.47
CA ALA A 81 18.62 -9.12 3.97
C ALA A 81 19.51 -8.05 4.62
N LEU A 82 18.95 -6.87 4.92
CA LEU A 82 19.67 -5.75 5.52
C LEU A 82 19.77 -5.84 7.05
N LEU A 83 18.75 -6.37 7.72
CA LEU A 83 18.59 -6.31 9.17
C LEU A 83 18.60 -7.70 9.83
N GLY A 84 18.84 -8.77 9.05
CA GLY A 84 18.71 -10.15 9.50
C GLY A 84 17.26 -10.63 9.51
N VAL A 85 17.06 -11.96 9.50
CA VAL A 85 15.72 -12.59 9.56
C VAL A 85 15.25 -12.62 11.01
N ASN A 86 14.42 -11.67 11.41
CA ASN A 86 13.85 -11.55 12.75
C ASN A 86 12.48 -10.87 12.70
N GLY A 87 11.74 -10.88 13.82
CA GLY A 87 10.39 -10.30 13.90
C GLY A 87 10.34 -8.83 13.51
N PHE A 88 11.35 -8.04 13.90
CA PHE A 88 11.45 -6.61 13.55
C PHE A 88 11.59 -6.41 12.04
N SER A 89 12.58 -7.04 11.42
CA SER A 89 12.88 -6.84 9.99
C SER A 89 11.74 -7.29 9.07
N LEU A 90 11.02 -8.36 9.46
CA LEU A 90 9.89 -8.88 8.69
C LEU A 90 8.65 -7.99 8.80
N ALA A 91 8.38 -7.41 9.97
CA ALA A 91 7.22 -6.54 10.19
C ALA A 91 7.46 -5.08 9.78
N LEU A 92 8.71 -4.61 9.77
CA LEU A 92 9.07 -3.22 9.53
C LEU A 92 8.49 -2.62 8.23
N PRO A 93 8.54 -3.30 7.07
CA PRO A 93 7.95 -2.75 5.84
C PRO A 93 6.44 -2.51 5.96
N ASN A 94 5.74 -3.40 6.63
CA ASN A 94 4.30 -3.31 6.84
C ASN A 94 3.94 -2.17 7.81
N ALA A 95 4.69 -2.04 8.90
CA ALA A 95 4.55 -0.93 9.86
C ALA A 95 4.84 0.43 9.20
N ALA A 96 5.90 0.52 8.38
CA ALA A 96 6.25 1.73 7.65
C ALA A 96 5.16 2.12 6.64
N ALA A 97 4.58 1.15 5.92
CA ALA A 97 3.45 1.36 5.03
C ALA A 97 2.22 1.89 5.78
N GLY A 98 1.92 1.35 6.96
CA GLY A 98 0.85 1.84 7.83
C GLY A 98 1.06 3.28 8.28
N ILE A 99 2.28 3.64 8.68
CA ILE A 99 2.63 5.03 9.04
C ILE A 99 2.46 5.96 7.83
N GLY A 100 2.93 5.54 6.65
CA GLY A 100 2.76 6.28 5.41
C GLY A 100 1.27 6.48 5.05
N SER A 101 0.44 5.46 5.32
CA SER A 101 -1.01 5.51 5.10
C SER A 101 -1.70 6.59 5.93
N ILE A 102 -1.25 6.86 7.16
CA ILE A 102 -1.78 7.94 8.01
C ILE A 102 -1.60 9.31 7.34
N GLY A 103 -0.40 9.58 6.84
CA GLY A 103 -0.10 10.82 6.13
C GLY A 103 -0.89 10.96 4.81
N LEU A 104 -1.02 9.86 4.07
CA LEU A 104 -1.71 9.83 2.78
C LEU A 104 -3.23 10.01 2.96
N VAL A 105 -3.84 9.41 3.97
CA VAL A 105 -5.25 9.60 4.32
C VAL A 105 -5.50 11.04 4.72
N TYR A 106 -4.63 11.64 5.57
CA TYR A 106 -4.71 13.07 5.85
C TYR A 106 -4.76 13.90 4.57
N TYR A 107 -3.82 13.63 3.66
CA TYR A 107 -3.72 14.40 2.42
C TYR A 107 -4.99 14.26 1.57
N LEU A 108 -5.47 13.03 1.33
CA LEU A 108 -6.64 12.76 0.50
C LEU A 108 -7.91 13.40 1.07
N VAL A 109 -8.15 13.27 2.36
CA VAL A 109 -9.36 13.80 3.01
C VAL A 109 -9.32 15.33 3.09
N LYS A 110 -8.17 15.91 3.41
CA LYS A 110 -8.02 17.37 3.49
C LYS A 110 -8.28 18.05 2.14
N GLU A 111 -7.88 17.45 1.03
CA GLU A 111 -8.07 18.02 -0.32
C GLU A 111 -9.55 18.03 -0.75
N GLN A 112 -10.35 17.11 -0.22
CA GLN A 112 -11.76 16.97 -0.58
C GLN A 112 -12.72 17.66 0.39
N PHE A 113 -12.35 17.77 1.65
CA PHE A 113 -13.22 18.30 2.70
C PHE A 113 -12.59 19.49 3.41
N SER A 114 -11.74 19.22 4.41
CA SER A 114 -11.06 20.26 5.18
C SER A 114 -9.83 19.73 5.91
N ARG A 115 -8.96 20.63 6.40
CA ARG A 115 -7.82 20.27 7.24
C ARG A 115 -8.24 19.52 8.50
N GLY A 116 -9.34 19.96 9.13
CA GLY A 116 -9.88 19.32 10.33
C GLY A 116 -10.36 17.90 10.04
N ALA A 117 -11.12 17.68 8.96
CA ALA A 117 -11.55 16.37 8.53
C ALA A 117 -10.33 15.45 8.23
N GLY A 118 -9.30 15.99 7.56
CA GLY A 118 -8.05 15.25 7.32
C GLY A 118 -7.35 14.82 8.61
N LEU A 119 -7.26 15.70 9.63
CA LEU A 119 -6.67 15.35 10.93
C LEU A 119 -7.47 14.29 11.67
N VAL A 120 -8.80 14.38 11.64
CA VAL A 120 -9.68 13.35 12.25
C VAL A 120 -9.48 12.00 11.55
N ALA A 121 -9.50 11.96 10.23
CA ALA A 121 -9.27 10.73 9.46
C ALA A 121 -7.89 10.11 9.74
N ALA A 122 -6.84 10.93 9.78
CA ALA A 122 -5.49 10.49 10.12
C ALA A 122 -5.40 9.95 11.56
N LEU A 123 -5.99 10.65 12.53
CA LEU A 123 -6.03 10.20 13.93
C LEU A 123 -6.79 8.88 14.06
N THR A 124 -7.94 8.76 13.41
CA THR A 124 -8.71 7.53 13.39
C THR A 124 -7.86 6.36 12.88
N LEU A 125 -7.19 6.50 11.73
CA LEU A 125 -6.32 5.45 11.20
C LEU A 125 -5.09 5.18 12.10
N ALA A 126 -4.58 6.20 12.77
CA ALA A 126 -3.44 6.06 13.68
C ALA A 126 -3.75 5.17 14.88
N VAL A 127 -4.99 5.21 15.40
CA VAL A 127 -5.36 4.55 16.68
C VAL A 127 -6.29 3.34 16.54
N ILE A 128 -6.85 3.04 15.35
CA ILE A 128 -7.68 1.84 15.15
C ILE A 128 -6.86 0.59 15.42
N PRO A 129 -7.31 -0.34 16.31
CA PRO A 129 -6.51 -1.49 16.72
C PRO A 129 -6.22 -2.50 15.60
N VAL A 130 -7.18 -2.74 14.70
CA VAL A 130 -7.04 -3.77 13.65
C VAL A 130 -5.89 -3.48 12.68
N PRO A 131 -5.79 -2.29 12.04
CA PRO A 131 -4.60 -1.92 11.26
C PRO A 131 -3.31 -2.01 12.07
N ILE A 132 -3.28 -1.51 13.31
CA ILE A 132 -2.08 -1.57 14.15
C ILE A 132 -1.63 -3.03 14.33
N SER A 133 -2.54 -3.92 14.68
CA SER A 133 -2.23 -5.34 14.89
C SER A 133 -1.71 -6.03 13.63
N THR A 134 -2.34 -5.78 12.47
CA THR A 134 -1.91 -6.38 11.21
C THR A 134 -0.58 -5.79 10.71
N GLU A 135 -0.34 -4.51 10.93
CA GLU A 135 0.87 -3.79 10.51
C GLU A 135 2.08 -4.09 11.41
N ARG A 136 1.85 -4.56 12.64
CA ARG A 136 2.89 -5.06 13.56
C ARG A 136 3.26 -6.53 13.31
N ASN A 137 2.65 -7.16 12.33
CA ASN A 137 2.92 -8.53 11.92
C ASN A 137 3.61 -8.54 10.53
N ASN A 138 4.25 -9.64 10.17
CA ASN A 138 4.83 -9.87 8.85
C ASN A 138 3.80 -10.29 7.78
N THR A 139 2.53 -9.90 7.96
CA THR A 139 1.53 -9.94 6.88
C THR A 139 1.87 -8.88 5.81
N ILE A 140 1.17 -8.89 4.69
CA ILE A 140 1.38 -7.95 3.57
C ILE A 140 0.21 -6.97 3.42
N ASP A 141 -0.69 -6.94 4.40
CA ASP A 141 -1.95 -6.18 4.34
C ASP A 141 -1.71 -4.66 4.41
N GLY A 142 -0.87 -4.19 5.31
CA GLY A 142 -0.56 -2.76 5.44
C GLY A 142 0.12 -2.22 4.19
N LEU A 143 1.01 -3.00 3.58
CA LEU A 143 1.64 -2.64 2.30
C LEU A 143 0.60 -2.54 1.18
N LEU A 144 -0.34 -3.50 1.09
CA LEU A 144 -1.43 -3.45 0.13
C LEU A 144 -2.29 -2.19 0.32
N VAL A 145 -2.72 -1.89 1.56
CA VAL A 145 -3.54 -0.71 1.85
C VAL A 145 -2.82 0.57 1.44
N PHE A 146 -1.53 0.71 1.75
CA PHE A 146 -0.73 1.87 1.34
C PHE A 146 -0.68 2.03 -0.19
N VAL A 147 -0.43 0.94 -0.91
CA VAL A 147 -0.39 0.93 -2.39
C VAL A 147 -1.76 1.31 -2.97
N LEU A 148 -2.87 0.80 -2.42
CA LEU A 148 -4.21 1.15 -2.89
C LEU A 148 -4.59 2.61 -2.56
N LEU A 149 -4.10 3.18 -1.46
CA LEU A 149 -4.24 4.61 -1.17
C LEU A 149 -3.46 5.47 -2.18
N LEU A 150 -2.26 5.04 -2.59
CA LEU A 150 -1.50 5.70 -3.66
C LEU A 150 -2.24 5.63 -5.00
N ALA A 151 -2.87 4.48 -5.32
CA ALA A 151 -3.71 4.36 -6.51
C ALA A 151 -4.91 5.33 -6.44
N THR A 152 -5.56 5.44 -5.28
CA THR A 152 -6.65 6.39 -5.03
C THR A 152 -6.18 7.83 -5.25
N TRP A 153 -5.01 8.20 -4.73
CA TRP A 153 -4.40 9.50 -4.96
C TRP A 153 -4.17 9.76 -6.47
N ALA A 154 -3.64 8.78 -7.19
CA ALA A 154 -3.36 8.93 -8.61
C ALA A 154 -4.66 9.14 -9.42
N VAL A 155 -5.70 8.32 -9.18
CA VAL A 155 -6.99 8.48 -9.86
C VAL A 155 -7.65 9.81 -9.49
N TRP A 156 -7.64 10.22 -8.23
CA TRP A 156 -8.11 11.55 -7.80
C TRP A 156 -7.37 12.67 -8.50
N LYS A 157 -6.04 12.54 -8.61
CA LYS A 157 -5.20 13.50 -9.35
C LYS A 157 -5.55 13.55 -10.84
N SER A 158 -5.93 12.43 -11.45
CA SER A 158 -6.42 12.39 -12.83
C SER A 158 -7.72 13.20 -13.00
N VAL A 159 -8.67 13.00 -12.10
CA VAL A 159 -9.97 13.71 -12.09
C VAL A 159 -9.76 15.21 -11.94
N THR A 160 -8.97 15.64 -10.95
CA THR A 160 -8.79 17.07 -10.62
C THR A 160 -7.94 17.81 -11.63
N SER A 161 -6.89 17.19 -12.19
CA SER A 161 -5.98 17.81 -13.14
C SER A 161 -6.39 17.61 -14.59
N GLY A 162 -7.33 16.70 -14.89
CA GLY A 162 -7.70 16.31 -16.26
C GLY A 162 -6.63 15.51 -17.01
N LYS A 163 -5.51 15.14 -16.36
CA LYS A 163 -4.38 14.47 -17.02
C LYS A 163 -4.55 12.97 -16.99
N PHE A 164 -4.76 12.36 -18.16
CA PHE A 164 -4.97 10.93 -18.35
C PHE A 164 -3.85 10.04 -17.77
N ARG A 165 -2.60 10.50 -17.84
CA ARG A 165 -1.45 9.75 -17.30
C ARG A 165 -1.59 9.34 -15.82
N TYR A 166 -2.32 10.10 -15.02
CA TYR A 166 -2.54 9.75 -13.61
C TYR A 166 -3.56 8.62 -13.44
N LEU A 167 -4.52 8.46 -14.37
CA LEU A 167 -5.39 7.30 -14.39
C LEU A 167 -4.59 6.03 -14.71
N LEU A 168 -3.71 6.10 -15.72
CA LEU A 168 -2.82 4.99 -16.07
C LEU A 168 -1.88 4.63 -14.91
N LEU A 169 -1.35 5.64 -14.22
CA LEU A 169 -0.54 5.44 -13.01
C LEU A 169 -1.36 4.74 -11.91
N GLY A 170 -2.60 5.15 -11.67
CA GLY A 170 -3.50 4.49 -10.72
C GLY A 170 -3.73 3.02 -11.07
N ALA A 171 -4.02 2.73 -12.34
CA ALA A 171 -4.18 1.36 -12.84
C ALA A 171 -2.91 0.51 -12.68
N PHE A 172 -1.74 1.08 -13.01
CA PHE A 172 -0.43 0.45 -12.78
C PHE A 172 -0.23 0.10 -11.30
N ILE A 173 -0.51 1.03 -10.40
CA ILE A 173 -0.37 0.83 -8.95
C ILE A 173 -1.34 -0.24 -8.43
N VAL A 174 -2.59 -0.29 -8.93
CA VAL A 174 -3.52 -1.40 -8.56
C VAL A 174 -2.98 -2.74 -9.07
N GLY A 175 -2.40 -2.78 -10.27
CA GLY A 175 -1.73 -3.97 -10.80
C GLY A 175 -0.56 -4.44 -9.93
N LEU A 176 0.24 -3.52 -9.39
CA LEU A 176 1.24 -3.84 -8.35
C LEU A 176 0.58 -4.38 -7.08
N GLY A 177 -0.56 -3.80 -6.66
CA GLY A 177 -1.36 -4.31 -5.55
C GLY A 177 -1.80 -5.77 -5.76
N PHE A 178 -2.16 -6.14 -7.00
CA PHE A 178 -2.45 -7.54 -7.34
C PHE A 178 -1.22 -8.44 -7.09
N ASN A 179 -0.03 -7.99 -7.46
CA ASN A 179 1.22 -8.71 -7.20
C ASN A 179 1.65 -8.70 -5.71
N ILE A 180 0.92 -7.98 -4.84
CA ILE A 180 1.04 -8.11 -3.39
C ILE A 180 0.02 -9.14 -2.87
N LYS A 181 -1.29 -9.01 -3.23
CA LYS A 181 -2.34 -9.85 -2.64
C LYS A 181 -3.51 -10.17 -3.59
N MET A 182 -3.21 -10.50 -4.83
CA MET A 182 -4.17 -11.01 -5.84
C MET A 182 -5.49 -10.22 -5.90
N LEU A 183 -6.61 -10.92 -5.91
CA LEU A 183 -7.96 -10.36 -6.09
C LEU A 183 -8.35 -9.35 -5.01
N GLN A 184 -7.75 -9.37 -3.83
CA GLN A 184 -8.03 -8.38 -2.79
C GLN A 184 -7.71 -6.95 -3.25
N ALA A 185 -6.67 -6.78 -4.10
CA ALA A 185 -6.37 -5.49 -4.71
C ALA A 185 -7.48 -4.97 -5.64
N TYR A 186 -8.28 -5.85 -6.22
CA TYR A 186 -9.34 -5.47 -7.16
C TYR A 186 -10.62 -4.96 -6.50
N MET A 187 -10.78 -5.15 -5.19
CA MET A 187 -11.96 -4.68 -4.45
C MET A 187 -12.17 -3.16 -4.57
N ILE A 188 -11.11 -2.37 -4.80
CA ILE A 188 -11.19 -0.92 -4.94
C ILE A 188 -11.57 -0.47 -6.37
N ILE A 189 -11.41 -1.34 -7.39
CA ILE A 189 -11.58 -0.96 -8.80
C ILE A 189 -12.96 -0.35 -9.09
N PRO A 190 -14.09 -0.92 -8.63
CA PRO A 190 -15.41 -0.33 -8.90
C PRO A 190 -15.51 1.11 -8.39
N ALA A 191 -14.94 1.38 -7.19
CA ALA A 191 -14.95 2.72 -6.61
C ALA A 191 -14.04 3.69 -7.40
N LEU A 192 -12.85 3.27 -7.80
CA LEU A 192 -11.93 4.10 -8.58
C LEU A 192 -12.48 4.38 -9.99
N TYR A 193 -13.11 3.40 -10.61
CA TYR A 193 -13.72 3.56 -11.92
C TYR A 193 -14.93 4.49 -11.87
N ALA A 194 -15.78 4.35 -10.84
CA ALA A 194 -16.89 5.27 -10.60
C ALA A 194 -16.37 6.69 -10.33
N LEU A 195 -15.35 6.85 -9.49
CA LEU A 195 -14.72 8.14 -9.21
C LEU A 195 -14.25 8.82 -10.50
N TYR A 196 -13.57 8.09 -11.38
CA TYR A 196 -13.12 8.64 -12.64
C TYR A 196 -14.29 8.90 -13.61
N PHE A 197 -15.20 7.95 -13.78
CA PHE A 197 -16.31 8.04 -14.73
C PHE A 197 -17.24 9.22 -14.41
N PHE A 198 -17.58 9.43 -13.15
CA PHE A 198 -18.48 10.51 -12.74
C PHE A 198 -17.76 11.83 -12.47
N GLY A 199 -16.49 11.79 -12.06
CA GLY A 199 -15.74 12.98 -11.67
C GLY A 199 -14.93 13.64 -12.79
N ALA A 200 -14.56 12.93 -13.86
CA ALA A 200 -13.73 13.46 -14.93
C ALA A 200 -14.50 14.47 -15.81
N LYS A 201 -13.76 15.43 -16.38
CA LYS A 201 -14.33 16.53 -17.18
C LYS A 201 -14.53 16.20 -18.67
N GLN A 202 -13.95 15.10 -19.13
CA GLN A 202 -14.00 14.65 -20.52
C GLN A 202 -15.41 14.14 -20.91
N GLY A 203 -15.70 14.06 -22.20
CA GLY A 203 -16.92 13.43 -22.69
C GLY A 203 -17.02 11.95 -22.32
N TRP A 204 -18.22 11.41 -22.19
CA TRP A 204 -18.47 10.05 -21.70
C TRP A 204 -17.79 8.94 -22.53
N LEU A 205 -17.75 9.08 -23.87
CA LEU A 205 -17.04 8.14 -24.74
C LEU A 205 -15.53 8.12 -24.44
N THR A 206 -14.91 9.32 -24.25
CA THR A 206 -13.51 9.45 -23.89
C THR A 206 -13.22 8.81 -22.53
N ARG A 207 -14.13 8.95 -21.56
CA ARG A 207 -13.98 8.30 -20.25
C ARG A 207 -13.97 6.77 -20.37
N ILE A 208 -14.86 6.20 -21.21
CA ILE A 208 -14.88 4.76 -21.47
C ILE A 208 -13.56 4.30 -22.09
N TRP A 209 -13.06 5.01 -23.11
CA TRP A 209 -11.77 4.69 -23.71
C TRP A 209 -10.62 4.78 -22.71
N HIS A 210 -10.60 5.81 -21.86
CA HIS A 210 -9.60 5.96 -20.80
C HIS A 210 -9.65 4.81 -19.79
N LEU A 211 -10.84 4.40 -19.37
CA LEU A 211 -11.02 3.24 -18.48
C LEU A 211 -10.61 1.94 -19.16
N GLY A 212 -10.91 1.75 -20.45
CA GLY A 212 -10.44 0.61 -21.22
C GLY A 212 -8.91 0.52 -21.27
N ALA A 213 -8.23 1.63 -21.57
CA ALA A 213 -6.77 1.69 -21.57
C ALA A 213 -6.18 1.47 -20.16
N ALA A 214 -6.82 2.00 -19.12
CA ALA A 214 -6.41 1.76 -17.74
C ALA A 214 -6.56 0.28 -17.36
N THR A 215 -7.65 -0.38 -17.79
CA THR A 215 -7.86 -1.82 -17.58
C THR A 215 -6.77 -2.65 -18.27
N LEU A 216 -6.37 -2.30 -19.48
CA LEU A 216 -5.28 -3.00 -20.18
C LEU A 216 -3.96 -2.92 -19.39
N ILE A 217 -3.59 -1.74 -18.90
CA ILE A 217 -2.39 -1.57 -18.05
C ILE A 217 -2.52 -2.36 -16.75
N LEU A 218 -3.67 -2.27 -16.09
CA LEU A 218 -3.94 -3.00 -14.85
C LEU A 218 -3.76 -4.50 -15.05
N VAL A 219 -4.38 -5.08 -16.08
CA VAL A 219 -4.29 -6.52 -16.39
C VAL A 219 -2.87 -6.91 -16.76
N ALA A 220 -2.20 -6.14 -17.63
CA ALA A 220 -0.82 -6.41 -18.04
C ALA A 220 0.14 -6.45 -16.84
N VAL A 221 0.03 -5.48 -15.92
CA VAL A 221 0.86 -5.45 -14.70
C VAL A 221 0.47 -6.56 -13.72
N SER A 222 -0.81 -6.84 -13.56
CA SER A 222 -1.29 -7.91 -12.66
C SER A 222 -0.78 -9.28 -13.09
N LEU A 223 -0.80 -9.56 -14.39
CA LEU A 223 -0.39 -10.87 -14.94
C LEU A 223 1.10 -10.95 -15.25
N SER A 224 1.86 -9.85 -15.09
CA SER A 224 3.27 -9.79 -15.51
C SER A 224 4.15 -10.85 -14.83
N TRP A 225 3.96 -11.08 -13.55
CA TRP A 225 4.72 -12.09 -12.83
C TRP A 225 4.19 -13.51 -13.11
N ALA A 226 2.87 -13.70 -13.06
CA ALA A 226 2.25 -15.01 -13.31
C ALA A 226 2.50 -15.53 -14.74
N ALA A 227 2.82 -14.66 -15.70
CA ALA A 227 3.19 -15.04 -17.04
C ALA A 227 4.65 -15.54 -17.15
N LEU A 228 5.47 -15.36 -16.10
CA LEU A 228 6.88 -15.76 -16.03
C LEU A 228 7.07 -17.02 -15.14
N GLU A 229 6.05 -17.40 -14.39
CA GLU A 229 6.02 -18.62 -13.57
C GLU A 229 5.61 -19.84 -14.41
#